data_2495a6e1187430c9f83cb87eca6b1bf7
#
_entry.id   2495a6e1187430c9f83cb87eca6b1bf7
#
_cell.length_a   1.000
_cell.length_b   1.000
_cell.length_c   1.000
_cell.angle_alpha   90.00
_cell.angle_beta   90.00
_cell.angle_gamma   90.00
#
_symmetry.space_group_name_H-M   'P 1'
#
loop_
_entity.id
_entity.type
_entity.pdbx_description
1 polymer ?
#
loop_
_entity_poly.entity_id
_entity_poly.type
_entity_poly.pdbx_seq_one_letter_code
_entity_poly.pdbx_strand_id
1 'polypeptide(L)'
;MSISLQRILILLLLGLAPLTSVQAQGEPGGETHPFSLPDLPYAYDALAPVIDAETMEIHHARHHQGYVDKLNAALEDLPEAREMSLEALLEHASTLPAAVRNNAGGHWNHSFFWRSMTAPGEGGAPDRDLHRALEEAFGSLEGFRDAFETAGLDRFGSGWVWLIVEEDGDLAVTTTPNQDNPRMDVADPRGTPLLGNDLWEHAYYLNYRNARGAYLQAWWEVVDWERVSRRFAEATDR
;
A
#
# COMPACT_ATOMS: atom_id res chain seq x y z
N MET A 1 16.82 63.37 -43.25
CA MET A 1 17.33 62.46 -42.22
C MET A 1 16.19 61.61 -41.70
N SER A 2 16.15 60.35 -42.16
CA SER A 2 15.07 59.42 -41.82
C SER A 2 15.61 58.37 -40.89
N ILE A 3 15.03 58.27 -39.69
CA ILE A 3 15.41 57.30 -38.67
C ILE A 3 14.45 56.11 -38.74
N SER A 4 15.01 54.97 -39.18
CA SER A 4 14.28 53.70 -39.28
C SER A 4 14.18 53.04 -37.90
N LEU A 5 12.97 52.83 -37.38
CA LEU A 5 12.68 52.05 -36.18
C LEU A 5 12.63 50.54 -36.57
N GLN A 6 13.67 49.81 -36.19
CA GLN A 6 13.65 48.33 -36.22
C GLN A 6 12.86 47.80 -35.00
N ARG A 7 11.73 47.15 -35.26
CA ARG A 7 10.96 46.40 -34.24
C ARG A 7 11.63 45.05 -34.01
N ILE A 8 12.15 44.84 -32.81
CA ILE A 8 12.66 43.54 -32.36
C ILE A 8 11.45 42.75 -31.89
N LEU A 9 11.16 41.65 -32.61
CA LEU A 9 10.14 40.67 -32.26
C LEU A 9 10.76 39.63 -31.32
N ILE A 10 10.47 39.69 -30.04
CA ILE A 10 10.86 38.64 -29.07
C ILE A 10 9.83 37.51 -29.16
N LEU A 11 10.21 36.38 -29.75
CA LEU A 11 9.46 35.15 -29.66
C LEU A 11 9.67 34.51 -28.29
N LEU A 12 8.64 34.55 -27.43
CA LEU A 12 8.57 33.70 -26.24
C LEU A 12 8.25 32.29 -26.68
N LEU A 13 9.25 31.41 -26.68
CA LEU A 13 9.04 29.95 -26.74
C LEU A 13 8.55 29.48 -25.38
N LEU A 14 7.25 29.34 -25.22
CA LEU A 14 6.65 28.58 -24.13
C LEU A 14 6.99 27.09 -24.34
N GLY A 15 7.99 26.60 -23.62
CA GLY A 15 8.26 25.17 -23.56
C GLY A 15 7.12 24.45 -22.84
N LEU A 16 6.30 23.71 -23.59
CA LEU A 16 5.42 22.69 -23.03
C LEU A 16 6.32 21.57 -22.47
N ALA A 17 6.43 21.48 -21.15
CA ALA A 17 6.92 20.28 -20.51
C ALA A 17 5.94 19.11 -20.85
N PRO A 18 6.44 17.91 -21.21
CA PRO A 18 5.57 16.78 -21.42
C PRO A 18 4.87 16.45 -20.10
N LEU A 19 3.55 16.51 -20.08
CA LEU A 19 2.74 15.90 -19.04
C LEU A 19 2.98 14.38 -19.14
N THR A 20 3.88 13.85 -18.32
CA THR A 20 3.96 12.41 -18.09
C THR A 20 2.65 12.02 -17.42
N SER A 21 1.77 11.36 -18.17
CA SER A 21 0.60 10.70 -17.61
C SER A 21 1.11 9.64 -16.63
N VAL A 22 0.94 9.89 -15.33
CA VAL A 22 1.05 8.84 -14.31
C VAL A 22 -0.08 7.87 -14.64
N GLN A 23 0.26 6.74 -15.26
CA GLN A 23 -0.69 5.65 -15.44
C GLN A 23 -1.11 5.20 -14.04
N ALA A 24 -2.41 5.25 -13.76
CA ALA A 24 -2.96 4.69 -12.53
C ALA A 24 -2.56 3.20 -12.51
N GLN A 25 -1.62 2.84 -11.64
CA GLN A 25 -1.23 1.45 -11.46
C GLN A 25 -2.43 0.71 -10.86
N GLY A 26 -2.85 -0.39 -11.51
CA GLY A 26 -3.91 -1.27 -11.00
C GLY A 26 -3.54 -1.86 -9.63
N GLU A 27 -4.50 -2.47 -8.93
CA GLU A 27 -4.19 -3.17 -7.67
C GLU A 27 -3.20 -4.32 -7.91
N PRO A 28 -2.35 -4.68 -6.90
CA PRO A 28 -1.39 -5.77 -7.05
C PRO A 28 -2.10 -7.12 -7.14
N GLY A 29 -1.52 -8.07 -7.87
CA GLY A 29 -1.99 -9.46 -7.86
C GLY A 29 -2.02 -10.18 -9.21
N GLY A 30 -2.25 -9.46 -10.30
CA GLY A 30 -2.32 -10.06 -11.64
C GLY A 30 -0.97 -10.37 -12.30
N GLU A 31 0.14 -9.89 -11.72
CA GLU A 31 1.49 -10.15 -12.22
C GLU A 31 1.91 -11.61 -12.04
N THR A 32 2.78 -12.09 -12.93
CA THR A 32 3.34 -13.44 -12.93
C THR A 32 4.87 -13.39 -12.92
N HIS A 33 5.50 -14.54 -12.62
CA HIS A 33 6.96 -14.65 -12.65
C HIS A 33 7.54 -14.32 -14.06
N PRO A 34 8.69 -13.60 -14.15
CA PRO A 34 9.45 -13.03 -13.05
C PRO A 34 8.81 -11.74 -12.51
N PHE A 35 8.66 -11.67 -11.20
CA PHE A 35 8.17 -10.48 -10.52
C PHE A 35 9.20 -9.36 -10.56
N SER A 36 8.74 -8.11 -10.50
CA SER A 36 9.59 -6.92 -10.48
C SER A 36 9.14 -5.95 -9.40
N LEU A 37 10.09 -5.16 -8.88
CA LEU A 37 9.77 -4.09 -7.95
C LEU A 37 8.96 -3.01 -8.69
N PRO A 38 7.72 -2.71 -8.27
CA PRO A 38 6.95 -1.63 -8.88
C PRO A 38 7.51 -0.27 -8.47
N ASP A 39 7.43 0.71 -9.35
CA ASP A 39 7.74 2.10 -9.01
C ASP A 39 6.78 2.62 -7.93
N LEU A 40 7.30 3.51 -7.05
CA LEU A 40 6.44 4.25 -6.13
C LEU A 40 5.59 5.27 -6.90
N PRO A 41 4.33 5.51 -6.48
CA PRO A 41 3.50 6.54 -7.11
C PRO A 41 3.93 7.98 -6.75
N TYR A 42 4.92 8.15 -5.89
CA TYR A 42 5.45 9.42 -5.38
C TYR A 42 6.95 9.32 -5.09
N ALA A 43 7.62 10.45 -4.89
CA ALA A 43 9.04 10.52 -4.51
C ALA A 43 9.25 10.01 -3.07
N TYR A 44 10.48 9.60 -2.73
CA TYR A 44 10.80 9.08 -1.40
C TYR A 44 10.54 10.07 -0.25
N ASP A 45 10.63 11.37 -0.51
CA ASP A 45 10.40 12.43 0.47
C ASP A 45 8.95 12.92 0.55
N ALA A 46 8.07 12.39 -0.30
CA ALA A 46 6.69 12.87 -0.41
C ALA A 46 5.83 12.62 0.84
N LEU A 47 6.17 11.62 1.65
CA LEU A 47 5.43 11.29 2.87
C LEU A 47 6.00 11.97 4.12
N ALA A 48 7.07 12.78 3.98
CA ALA A 48 7.64 13.51 5.10
C ALA A 48 6.67 14.60 5.62
N PRO A 49 6.63 14.87 6.92
CA PRO A 49 7.47 14.31 7.99
C PRO A 49 6.95 13.00 8.60
N VAL A 50 5.83 12.44 8.12
CA VAL A 50 5.18 11.26 8.69
C VAL A 50 6.06 10.02 8.50
N ILE A 51 6.57 9.80 7.30
CA ILE A 51 7.57 8.78 7.01
C ILE A 51 8.72 9.49 6.29
N ASP A 52 9.95 9.43 6.84
CA ASP A 52 11.09 10.11 6.25
C ASP A 52 11.59 9.45 4.97
N ALA A 53 12.34 10.22 4.18
CA ALA A 53 12.86 9.77 2.89
C ALA A 53 13.82 8.57 3.03
N GLU A 54 14.61 8.50 4.10
CA GLU A 54 15.56 7.42 4.34
C GLU A 54 14.79 6.11 4.62
N THR A 55 13.75 6.17 5.46
CA THR A 55 12.84 5.03 5.69
C THR A 55 12.22 4.57 4.38
N MET A 56 11.67 5.48 3.58
CA MET A 56 11.03 5.14 2.30
C MET A 56 12.00 4.50 1.30
N GLU A 57 13.21 5.04 1.17
CA GLU A 57 14.23 4.48 0.27
C GLU A 57 14.64 3.07 0.69
N ILE A 58 14.96 2.87 1.99
CA ILE A 58 15.38 1.57 2.51
C ILE A 58 14.20 0.56 2.41
N HIS A 59 13.01 0.98 2.79
CA HIS A 59 11.82 0.14 2.81
C HIS A 59 11.44 -0.34 1.39
N HIS A 60 11.46 0.56 0.40
CA HIS A 60 11.19 0.22 -0.99
C HIS A 60 12.38 -0.50 -1.66
N ALA A 61 13.55 0.17 -1.75
CA ALA A 61 14.66 -0.31 -2.57
C ALA A 61 15.47 -1.47 -1.94
N ARG A 62 15.26 -1.80 -0.65
CA ARG A 62 15.96 -2.89 0.04
C ARG A 62 15.00 -3.97 0.54
N HIS A 63 13.99 -3.60 1.36
CA HIS A 63 13.07 -4.59 1.92
C HIS A 63 12.13 -5.14 0.85
N HIS A 64 11.40 -4.29 0.13
CA HIS A 64 10.48 -4.75 -0.91
C HIS A 64 11.24 -5.44 -2.06
N GLN A 65 12.34 -4.85 -2.56
CA GLN A 65 13.18 -5.51 -3.57
C GLN A 65 13.66 -6.89 -3.08
N GLY A 66 14.04 -6.99 -1.81
CA GLY A 66 14.47 -8.26 -1.23
C GLY A 66 13.38 -9.34 -1.20
N TYR A 67 12.10 -8.97 -1.04
CA TYR A 67 10.99 -9.91 -1.18
C TYR A 67 10.81 -10.36 -2.63
N VAL A 68 10.88 -9.43 -3.59
CA VAL A 68 10.81 -9.73 -5.03
C VAL A 68 11.92 -10.71 -5.44
N ASP A 69 13.16 -10.41 -5.09
CA ASP A 69 14.32 -11.24 -5.46
C ASP A 69 14.21 -12.66 -4.88
N LYS A 70 13.81 -12.76 -3.60
CA LYS A 70 13.65 -14.04 -2.92
C LYS A 70 12.45 -14.82 -3.41
N LEU A 71 11.36 -14.16 -3.80
CA LEU A 71 10.21 -14.81 -4.42
C LEU A 71 10.60 -15.44 -5.76
N ASN A 72 11.27 -14.67 -6.63
CA ASN A 72 11.73 -15.18 -7.91
C ASN A 72 12.67 -16.39 -7.73
N ALA A 73 13.65 -16.29 -6.82
CA ALA A 73 14.55 -17.39 -6.53
C ALA A 73 13.82 -18.63 -5.95
N ALA A 74 12.82 -18.44 -5.09
CA ALA A 74 12.06 -19.55 -4.50
C ALA A 74 11.19 -20.30 -5.52
N LEU A 75 10.83 -19.66 -6.64
CA LEU A 75 10.00 -20.24 -7.70
C LEU A 75 10.81 -20.97 -8.79
N GLU A 76 12.14 -20.83 -8.83
CA GLU A 76 12.96 -21.46 -9.86
C GLU A 76 12.80 -22.99 -9.90
N ASP A 77 12.71 -23.61 -8.72
CA ASP A 77 12.57 -25.06 -8.57
C ASP A 77 11.12 -25.54 -8.41
N LEU A 78 10.14 -24.65 -8.61
CA LEU A 78 8.70 -24.90 -8.43
C LEU A 78 7.90 -24.59 -9.69
N PRO A 79 8.01 -25.40 -10.77
CA PRO A 79 7.46 -25.06 -12.08
C PRO A 79 5.95 -24.80 -12.08
N GLU A 80 5.17 -25.50 -11.26
CA GLU A 80 3.70 -25.28 -11.16
C GLU A 80 3.39 -23.95 -10.48
N ALA A 81 4.06 -23.64 -9.37
CA ALA A 81 3.86 -22.36 -8.66
C ALA A 81 4.41 -21.17 -9.46
N ARG A 82 5.42 -21.39 -10.29
CA ARG A 82 6.00 -20.37 -11.16
C ARG A 82 5.04 -19.86 -12.24
N GLU A 83 4.07 -20.65 -12.65
CA GLU A 83 3.03 -20.26 -13.61
C GLU A 83 1.84 -19.54 -12.94
N MET A 84 1.81 -19.48 -11.61
CA MET A 84 0.76 -18.80 -10.85
C MET A 84 0.94 -17.28 -10.88
N SER A 85 -0.18 -16.55 -10.86
CA SER A 85 -0.15 -15.13 -10.55
C SER A 85 0.19 -14.90 -9.07
N LEU A 86 0.62 -13.69 -8.72
CA LEU A 86 0.88 -13.33 -7.32
C LEU A 86 -0.34 -13.60 -6.45
N GLU A 87 -1.54 -13.27 -6.92
CA GLU A 87 -2.80 -13.53 -6.21
C GLU A 87 -3.04 -15.02 -5.99
N ALA A 88 -2.84 -15.85 -7.01
CA ALA A 88 -2.97 -17.30 -6.87
C ALA A 88 -1.95 -17.89 -5.89
N LEU A 89 -0.72 -17.35 -5.81
CA LEU A 89 0.26 -17.74 -4.80
C LEU A 89 -0.22 -17.44 -3.37
N LEU A 90 -0.91 -16.31 -3.17
CA LEU A 90 -1.50 -15.97 -1.86
C LEU A 90 -2.67 -16.92 -1.51
N GLU A 91 -3.56 -17.17 -2.45
CA GLU A 91 -4.71 -18.05 -2.25
C GLU A 91 -4.34 -19.52 -1.94
N HIS A 92 -3.11 -19.92 -2.30
CA HIS A 92 -2.59 -21.27 -2.04
C HIS A 92 -1.45 -21.28 -1.02
N ALA A 93 -1.34 -20.24 -0.18
CA ALA A 93 -0.23 -20.05 0.76
C ALA A 93 -0.03 -21.23 1.73
N SER A 94 -1.10 -21.95 2.11
CA SER A 94 -1.03 -23.10 3.02
C SER A 94 -0.30 -24.31 2.42
N THR A 95 -0.30 -24.44 1.10
CA THR A 95 0.27 -25.58 0.38
C THR A 95 1.65 -25.29 -0.20
N LEU A 96 2.07 -24.02 -0.21
CA LEU A 96 3.35 -23.59 -0.76
C LEU A 96 4.45 -23.54 0.30
N PRO A 97 5.71 -23.70 -0.10
CA PRO A 97 6.85 -23.54 0.81
C PRO A 97 6.82 -22.19 1.52
N ALA A 98 7.27 -22.15 2.78
CA ALA A 98 7.31 -20.90 3.56
C ALA A 98 8.08 -19.77 2.87
N ALA A 99 9.11 -20.10 2.07
CA ALA A 99 9.83 -19.11 1.28
C ALA A 99 8.93 -18.43 0.25
N VAL A 100 8.06 -19.17 -0.45
CA VAL A 100 7.09 -18.59 -1.40
C VAL A 100 6.04 -17.79 -0.65
N ARG A 101 5.37 -18.37 0.37
CA ARG A 101 4.35 -17.69 1.19
C ARG A 101 4.85 -16.35 1.73
N ASN A 102 6.01 -16.35 2.40
CA ASN A 102 6.54 -15.13 3.02
C ASN A 102 6.94 -14.07 1.99
N ASN A 103 7.53 -14.45 0.87
CA ASN A 103 8.02 -13.49 -0.10
C ASN A 103 6.93 -13.02 -1.07
N ALA A 104 5.96 -13.87 -1.42
CA ALA A 104 4.76 -13.46 -2.15
C ALA A 104 3.90 -12.50 -1.31
N GLY A 105 3.69 -12.84 -0.03
CA GLY A 105 3.03 -11.92 0.90
C GLY A 105 3.77 -10.61 1.04
N GLY A 106 5.10 -10.64 1.24
CA GLY A 106 5.91 -9.43 1.35
C GLY A 106 5.82 -8.55 0.10
N HIS A 107 5.92 -9.15 -1.09
CA HIS A 107 5.77 -8.39 -2.34
C HIS A 107 4.38 -7.76 -2.48
N TRP A 108 3.32 -8.53 -2.26
CA TRP A 108 1.94 -8.03 -2.37
C TRP A 108 1.65 -6.94 -1.32
N ASN A 109 1.97 -7.19 -0.04
CA ASN A 109 1.69 -6.28 1.07
C ASN A 109 2.34 -4.91 0.85
N HIS A 110 3.61 -4.88 0.42
CA HIS A 110 4.32 -3.63 0.16
C HIS A 110 3.76 -2.91 -1.08
N SER A 111 3.46 -3.64 -2.16
CA SER A 111 2.80 -3.07 -3.34
C SER A 111 1.45 -2.42 -2.99
N PHE A 112 0.67 -3.06 -2.12
CA PHE A 112 -0.60 -2.55 -1.61
C PHE A 112 -0.39 -1.32 -0.70
N PHE A 113 0.60 -1.37 0.19
CA PHE A 113 0.92 -0.31 1.14
C PHE A 113 1.31 1.00 0.44
N TRP A 114 2.21 0.93 -0.54
CA TRP A 114 2.60 2.11 -1.31
C TRP A 114 1.42 2.83 -1.96
N ARG A 115 0.48 2.08 -2.49
CA ARG A 115 -0.73 2.61 -3.14
C ARG A 115 -1.81 3.08 -2.17
N SER A 116 -1.64 2.81 -0.89
CA SER A 116 -2.58 3.24 0.16
C SER A 116 -2.24 4.61 0.74
N MET A 117 -1.15 5.23 0.28
CA MET A 117 -0.62 6.46 0.83
C MET A 117 -0.45 7.56 -0.23
N THR A 118 -0.54 8.81 0.22
CA THR A 118 -0.29 10.03 -0.54
C THR A 118 0.38 11.07 0.37
N ALA A 119 0.77 12.23 -0.18
CA ALA A 119 1.40 13.30 0.60
C ALA A 119 0.52 13.74 1.79
N PRO A 120 1.12 14.16 2.92
CA PRO A 120 0.37 14.56 4.11
C PRO A 120 -0.67 15.63 3.80
N GLY A 121 -1.91 15.37 4.22
CA GLY A 121 -3.05 16.27 4.01
C GLY A 121 -3.70 16.19 2.61
N GLU A 122 -3.18 15.39 1.69
CA GLU A 122 -3.75 15.22 0.34
C GLU A 122 -4.70 14.01 0.23
N GLY A 123 -4.75 13.16 1.25
CA GLY A 123 -5.54 11.92 1.23
C GLY A 123 -7.05 12.10 1.34
N GLY A 124 -7.53 13.31 1.62
CA GLY A 124 -8.96 13.61 1.73
C GLY A 124 -9.64 12.93 2.91
N ALA A 125 -10.84 12.39 2.66
CA ALA A 125 -11.66 11.66 3.63
C ALA A 125 -12.36 10.48 2.93
N PRO A 126 -12.85 9.47 3.69
CA PRO A 126 -13.72 8.45 3.13
C PRO A 126 -14.89 9.07 2.38
N ASP A 127 -15.25 8.51 1.23
CA ASP A 127 -16.47 8.93 0.55
C ASP A 127 -17.72 8.61 1.40
N ARG A 128 -18.89 9.05 0.92
CA ARG A 128 -20.14 8.89 1.68
C ARG A 128 -20.46 7.43 2.01
N ASP A 129 -20.20 6.50 1.08
CA ASP A 129 -20.64 5.12 1.24
C ASP A 129 -19.68 4.35 2.14
N LEU A 130 -18.36 4.54 2.00
CA LEU A 130 -17.38 4.02 2.95
C LEU A 130 -17.53 4.64 4.34
N HIS A 131 -17.75 5.97 4.42
CA HIS A 131 -17.94 6.64 5.72
C HIS A 131 -19.12 6.05 6.47
N ARG A 132 -20.28 5.86 5.80
CA ARG A 132 -21.45 5.21 6.39
C ARG A 132 -21.14 3.79 6.86
N ALA A 133 -20.47 2.98 6.04
CA ALA A 133 -20.10 1.61 6.42
C ALA A 133 -19.17 1.58 7.65
N LEU A 134 -18.21 2.51 7.74
CA LEU A 134 -17.34 2.65 8.92
C LEU A 134 -18.14 3.07 10.17
N GLU A 135 -19.12 3.99 10.02
CA GLU A 135 -19.99 4.36 11.14
C GLU A 135 -20.88 3.18 11.59
N GLU A 136 -21.43 2.41 10.67
CA GLU A 136 -22.24 1.23 10.96
C GLU A 136 -21.43 0.15 11.70
N ALA A 137 -20.18 -0.11 11.24
CA ALA A 137 -19.34 -1.16 11.81
C ALA A 137 -18.65 -0.75 13.15
N PHE A 138 -18.21 0.51 13.26
CA PHE A 138 -17.35 0.95 14.36
C PHE A 138 -17.93 2.11 15.19
N GLY A 139 -19.16 2.55 14.90
CA GLY A 139 -19.85 3.64 15.57
C GLY A 139 -19.46 5.05 15.10
N SER A 140 -18.24 5.22 14.61
CA SER A 140 -17.73 6.46 14.01
C SER A 140 -16.42 6.23 13.26
N LEU A 141 -15.97 7.20 12.49
CA LEU A 141 -14.63 7.18 11.88
C LEU A 141 -13.51 7.17 12.95
N GLU A 142 -13.72 7.88 14.08
CA GLU A 142 -12.79 7.86 15.21
C GLU A 142 -12.78 6.47 15.86
N GLY A 143 -13.94 5.85 16.08
CA GLY A 143 -14.04 4.49 16.62
C GLY A 143 -13.36 3.45 15.71
N PHE A 144 -13.42 3.62 14.40
CA PHE A 144 -12.64 2.81 13.46
C PHE A 144 -11.13 3.01 13.66
N ARG A 145 -10.66 4.26 13.74
CA ARG A 145 -9.23 4.55 13.96
C ARG A 145 -8.73 3.95 15.26
N ASP A 146 -9.49 4.12 16.34
CA ASP A 146 -9.17 3.54 17.64
C ASP A 146 -9.08 2.01 17.60
N ALA A 147 -10.01 1.34 16.89
CA ALA A 147 -9.98 -0.10 16.71
C ALA A 147 -8.75 -0.56 15.90
N PHE A 148 -8.42 0.16 14.83
CA PHE A 148 -7.27 -0.13 13.98
C PHE A 148 -5.93 0.07 14.73
N GLU A 149 -5.78 1.19 15.43
CA GLU A 149 -4.59 1.48 16.25
C GLU A 149 -4.42 0.47 17.38
N THR A 150 -5.52 0.15 18.09
CA THR A 150 -5.50 -0.85 19.18
C THR A 150 -5.06 -2.21 18.65
N ALA A 151 -5.66 -2.68 17.54
CA ALA A 151 -5.27 -3.94 16.92
C ALA A 151 -3.79 -3.95 16.48
N GLY A 152 -3.32 -2.83 15.93
CA GLY A 152 -1.91 -2.64 15.53
C GLY A 152 -0.94 -2.64 16.71
N LEU A 153 -1.33 -2.07 17.86
CA LEU A 153 -0.53 -2.07 19.10
C LEU A 153 -0.49 -3.46 19.75
N ASP A 154 -1.62 -4.16 19.76
CA ASP A 154 -1.76 -5.47 20.38
C ASP A 154 -1.09 -6.58 19.54
N ARG A 155 -0.78 -6.31 18.28
CA ARG A 155 -0.04 -7.26 17.42
C ARG A 155 1.35 -7.49 17.98
N PHE A 156 1.57 -8.65 18.60
CA PHE A 156 2.89 -9.03 19.09
C PHE A 156 3.84 -9.37 17.95
N GLY A 157 5.03 -8.74 17.96
CA GLY A 157 6.06 -8.96 16.96
C GLY A 157 5.77 -8.24 15.63
N SER A 158 6.35 -8.77 14.55
CA SER A 158 6.19 -8.25 13.20
C SER A 158 4.88 -8.74 12.58
N GLY A 159 4.25 -7.89 11.80
CA GLY A 159 3.01 -8.21 11.10
C GLY A 159 2.37 -6.97 10.49
N TRP A 160 1.09 -7.08 10.23
CA TRP A 160 0.29 -6.04 9.59
C TRP A 160 -1.04 -5.87 10.31
N VAL A 161 -1.62 -4.68 10.25
CA VAL A 161 -3.01 -4.41 10.62
C VAL A 161 -3.79 -4.00 9.37
N TRP A 162 -5.05 -4.47 9.28
CA TRP A 162 -5.87 -4.35 8.09
C TRP A 162 -7.28 -3.89 8.41
N LEU A 163 -7.86 -3.07 7.52
CA LEU A 163 -9.31 -2.95 7.33
C LEU A 163 -9.68 -3.85 6.15
N ILE A 164 -10.66 -4.73 6.33
CA ILE A 164 -11.12 -5.66 5.30
C ILE A 164 -12.63 -5.59 5.11
N VAL A 165 -13.09 -6.04 3.94
CA VAL A 165 -14.47 -6.51 3.72
C VAL A 165 -14.43 -8.03 3.82
N GLU A 166 -15.18 -8.60 4.77
CA GLU A 166 -15.33 -10.04 4.94
C GLU A 166 -16.25 -10.64 3.85
N GLU A 167 -16.35 -11.97 3.80
CA GLU A 167 -17.14 -12.67 2.75
C GLU A 167 -18.64 -12.34 2.81
N ASP A 168 -19.17 -12.02 3.99
CA ASP A 168 -20.56 -11.59 4.22
C ASP A 168 -20.82 -10.11 3.90
N GLY A 169 -19.77 -9.35 3.61
CA GLY A 169 -19.83 -7.93 3.25
C GLY A 169 -19.59 -6.99 4.41
N ASP A 170 -19.39 -7.49 5.62
CA ASP A 170 -19.14 -6.69 6.81
C ASP A 170 -17.70 -6.15 6.83
N LEU A 171 -17.51 -4.97 7.43
CA LEU A 171 -16.19 -4.40 7.66
C LEU A 171 -15.59 -4.93 8.97
N ALA A 172 -14.34 -5.38 8.89
CA ALA A 172 -13.59 -5.82 10.07
C ALA A 172 -12.18 -5.23 10.11
N VAL A 173 -11.67 -5.04 11.33
CA VAL A 173 -10.25 -4.79 11.60
C VAL A 173 -9.61 -6.09 12.05
N THR A 174 -8.53 -6.48 11.38
CA THR A 174 -7.78 -7.70 11.72
C THR A 174 -6.28 -7.50 11.64
N THR A 175 -5.50 -8.44 12.16
CA THR A 175 -4.03 -8.43 12.06
C THR A 175 -3.51 -9.77 11.56
N THR A 176 -2.40 -9.73 10.83
CA THR A 176 -1.72 -10.92 10.36
C THR A 176 -0.26 -10.94 10.78
N PRO A 177 0.34 -12.12 11.07
CA PRO A 177 1.74 -12.22 11.43
C PRO A 177 2.66 -12.13 10.21
N ASN A 178 3.89 -11.70 10.44
CA ASN A 178 4.95 -11.67 9.43
C ASN A 178 4.51 -10.99 8.14
N GLN A 179 4.49 -11.71 7.01
CA GLN A 179 4.04 -11.20 5.72
C GLN A 179 2.72 -11.85 5.25
N ASP A 180 2.00 -12.52 6.15
CA ASP A 180 0.65 -12.99 5.84
C ASP A 180 -0.29 -11.80 5.62
N ASN A 181 -1.35 -12.02 4.84
CA ASN A 181 -2.38 -11.02 4.59
C ASN A 181 -3.78 -11.67 4.50
N PRO A 182 -4.87 -10.89 4.58
CA PRO A 182 -6.24 -11.43 4.60
C PRO A 182 -6.69 -12.16 3.33
N ARG A 183 -5.96 -12.07 2.22
CA ARG A 183 -6.25 -12.82 0.98
C ARG A 183 -5.77 -14.28 1.05
N MET A 184 -4.83 -14.57 1.94
CA MET A 184 -4.25 -15.91 2.08
C MET A 184 -5.26 -16.90 2.66
N ASP A 185 -5.19 -18.16 2.20
CA ASP A 185 -6.01 -19.27 2.71
C ASP A 185 -5.69 -19.66 4.16
N VAL A 186 -4.61 -19.12 4.71
CA VAL A 186 -4.18 -19.27 6.12
C VAL A 186 -4.66 -18.16 7.04
N ALA A 187 -5.29 -17.11 6.50
CA ALA A 187 -5.78 -15.99 7.29
C ALA A 187 -7.14 -16.33 7.94
N ASP A 188 -7.35 -15.79 9.15
CA ASP A 188 -8.60 -15.85 9.88
C ASP A 188 -8.78 -14.56 10.70
N PRO A 189 -9.74 -13.68 10.35
CA PRO A 189 -10.65 -13.78 9.21
C PRO A 189 -9.95 -13.54 7.85
N ARG A 190 -10.52 -14.12 6.79
CA ARG A 190 -10.20 -13.79 5.40
C ARG A 190 -11.09 -12.65 4.91
N GLY A 191 -10.59 -11.91 3.93
CA GLY A 191 -11.38 -10.84 3.34
C GLY A 191 -10.62 -10.06 2.26
N THR A 192 -11.31 -9.10 1.67
CA THR A 192 -10.72 -8.16 0.70
C THR A 192 -10.11 -6.96 1.44
N PRO A 193 -8.78 -6.77 1.42
CA PRO A 193 -8.14 -5.65 2.08
C PRO A 193 -8.52 -4.32 1.43
N LEU A 194 -8.95 -3.36 2.25
CA LEU A 194 -9.21 -1.98 1.87
C LEU A 194 -8.06 -1.06 2.25
N LEU A 195 -7.48 -1.30 3.44
CA LEU A 195 -6.39 -0.53 4.02
C LEU A 195 -5.49 -1.46 4.80
N GLY A 196 -4.18 -1.23 4.78
CA GLY A 196 -3.21 -2.00 5.54
C GLY A 196 -2.04 -1.14 5.98
N ASN A 197 -1.53 -1.38 7.20
CA ASN A 197 -0.36 -0.70 7.74
C ASN A 197 0.69 -1.73 8.16
N ASP A 198 1.94 -1.44 7.82
CA ASP A 198 3.10 -2.27 8.16
C ASP A 198 3.55 -2.02 9.60
N LEU A 199 3.51 -3.08 10.42
CA LEU A 199 3.91 -3.04 11.84
C LEU A 199 5.32 -3.60 12.07
N TRP A 200 6.05 -3.96 11.00
CA TRP A 200 7.47 -4.28 11.09
C TRP A 200 8.25 -3.04 11.49
N GLU A 201 9.24 -3.18 12.37
CA GLU A 201 10.02 -2.03 12.85
C GLU A 201 10.73 -1.27 11.72
N HIS A 202 11.07 -1.94 10.63
CA HIS A 202 11.69 -1.27 9.47
C HIS A 202 10.79 -0.20 8.83
N ALA A 203 9.48 -0.25 9.04
CA ALA A 203 8.54 0.72 8.50
C ALA A 203 8.56 2.06 9.24
N TYR A 204 9.02 2.09 10.51
CA TYR A 204 8.88 3.29 11.35
C TYR A 204 10.04 3.58 12.30
N TYR A 205 11.01 2.68 12.47
CA TYR A 205 12.00 2.79 13.55
C TYR A 205 12.90 4.03 13.43
N LEU A 206 13.26 4.47 12.24
CA LEU A 206 14.11 5.66 12.07
C LEU A 206 13.41 6.93 12.57
N ASN A 207 12.11 7.09 12.32
CA ASN A 207 11.34 8.25 12.78
C ASN A 207 10.86 8.11 14.24
N TYR A 208 10.33 6.94 14.60
CA TYR A 208 9.54 6.78 15.83
C TYR A 208 10.21 5.88 16.87
N ARG A 209 11.33 5.23 16.55
CA ARG A 209 12.02 4.28 17.43
C ARG A 209 11.05 3.18 17.89
N ASN A 210 10.90 2.99 19.21
CA ASN A 210 9.99 2.01 19.80
C ASN A 210 8.54 2.50 19.92
N ALA A 211 8.24 3.71 19.48
CA ALA A 211 6.92 4.32 19.67
C ALA A 211 5.95 3.97 18.53
N ARG A 212 5.60 2.66 18.38
CA ARG A 212 4.66 2.18 17.35
C ARG A 212 3.34 2.95 17.37
N GLY A 213 2.81 3.29 18.56
CA GLY A 213 1.57 4.07 18.67
C GLY A 213 1.66 5.45 18.06
N ALA A 214 2.79 6.15 18.21
CA ALA A 214 2.98 7.45 17.58
C ALA A 214 3.06 7.33 16.03
N TYR A 215 3.65 6.26 15.52
CA TYR A 215 3.65 5.97 14.09
C TYR A 215 2.23 5.71 13.58
N LEU A 216 1.46 4.84 14.23
CA LEU A 216 0.08 4.53 13.83
C LEU A 216 -0.79 5.80 13.81
N GLN A 217 -0.68 6.66 14.83
CA GLN A 217 -1.41 7.93 14.88
C GLN A 217 -1.00 8.91 13.78
N ALA A 218 0.29 9.06 13.53
CA ALA A 218 0.77 9.96 12.48
C ALA A 218 0.42 9.46 11.07
N TRP A 219 0.37 8.15 10.88
CA TRP A 219 0.15 7.53 9.57
C TRP A 219 -1.19 7.92 8.92
N TRP A 220 -2.22 8.27 9.71
CA TRP A 220 -3.50 8.73 9.18
C TRP A 220 -3.39 9.98 8.29
N GLU A 221 -2.35 10.79 8.47
CA GLU A 221 -2.12 11.99 7.66
C GLU A 221 -1.74 11.68 6.20
N VAL A 222 -1.27 10.46 5.93
CA VAL A 222 -0.83 10.03 4.60
C VAL A 222 -1.76 8.99 3.97
N VAL A 223 -2.84 8.57 4.61
CA VAL A 223 -3.81 7.63 4.04
C VAL A 223 -4.52 8.25 2.84
N ASP A 224 -4.47 7.57 1.70
CA ASP A 224 -5.23 7.91 0.48
C ASP A 224 -6.68 7.37 0.59
N TRP A 225 -7.56 8.17 1.15
CA TRP A 225 -8.97 7.80 1.34
C TRP A 225 -9.75 7.65 0.02
N GLU A 226 -9.32 8.30 -1.05
CA GLU A 226 -9.92 8.09 -2.36
C GLU A 226 -9.66 6.67 -2.84
N ARG A 227 -8.45 6.18 -2.66
CA ARG A 227 -8.08 4.80 -2.97
C ARG A 227 -8.84 3.79 -2.10
N VAL A 228 -8.92 4.05 -0.80
CA VAL A 228 -9.65 3.16 0.14
C VAL A 228 -11.13 3.09 -0.23
N SER A 229 -11.76 4.22 -0.56
CA SER A 229 -13.17 4.27 -0.98
C SER A 229 -13.41 3.50 -2.28
N ARG A 230 -12.49 3.62 -3.24
CA ARG A 230 -12.56 2.87 -4.50
C ARG A 230 -12.49 1.36 -4.27
N ARG A 231 -11.54 0.90 -3.43
CA ARG A 231 -11.44 -0.52 -3.05
C ARG A 231 -12.71 -1.03 -2.36
N PHE A 232 -13.32 -0.19 -1.53
CA PHE A 232 -14.58 -0.53 -0.88
C PHE A 232 -15.70 -0.72 -1.91
N ALA A 233 -15.86 0.21 -2.85
CA ALA A 233 -16.84 0.10 -3.92
C ALA A 233 -16.61 -1.19 -4.75
N GLU A 234 -15.36 -1.45 -5.19
CA GLU A 234 -15.00 -2.65 -5.94
C GLU A 234 -15.26 -3.96 -5.16
N ALA A 235 -15.06 -3.96 -3.84
CA ALA A 235 -15.28 -5.12 -3.00
C ALA A 235 -16.78 -5.42 -2.74
N THR A 236 -17.64 -4.39 -2.79
CA THR A 236 -19.05 -4.48 -2.46
C THR A 236 -20.00 -4.52 -3.68
N ASP A 237 -19.51 -4.18 -4.88
CA ASP A 237 -20.27 -4.20 -6.15
C ASP A 237 -20.42 -5.63 -6.76
N ARG A 238 -20.39 -6.70 -5.97
CA ARG A 238 -20.49 -8.11 -6.39
C ARG A 238 -21.90 -8.59 -6.56
#